data_ab49e44f666818d4ac25e7088e963fc5
#
_entry.id   ab49e44f666818d4ac25e7088e963fc5
#
_cell.length_a   1.000
_cell.length_b   1.000
_cell.length_c   1.000
_cell.angle_alpha   90.00
_cell.angle_beta   90.00
_cell.angle_gamma   90.00
#
_symmetry.space_group_name_H-M   'P 1'
#
loop_
_entity.id
_entity.type
_entity.pdbx_description
1 polymer ?
#
loop_
_entity_poly.entity_id
_entity_poly.type
_entity_poly.pdbx_seq_one_letter_code
_entity_poly.pdbx_strand_id
1 'polypeptide(L)'
;MTLEASLIVPIFLIVLLMLTSAGEILMIHQQISHGACEAAKRAAVNEYRIRQKKKSGSDLSGFSAKAAFLAAVNRKFLDHSALSGGSAGAAAACRLTLTSKGEYIVSVRYYIRKTIPFLSTHIASYEQSVRQKSMTGYVPDGDELKKGYVYITPHEAVYHKDLSCTHLSLDISVDEDV
;
A
#
# COMPACT_ATOMS: atom_id res chain seq x y z
N MET A 1 31.49 -30.57 36.38
CA MET A 1 31.35 -30.21 34.94
C MET A 1 30.11 -30.73 34.25
N THR A 2 29.56 -31.91 34.57
CA THR A 2 28.39 -32.49 33.88
C THR A 2 27.03 -31.86 34.28
N LEU A 3 26.87 -31.39 35.53
CA LEU A 3 25.66 -30.79 36.04
C LEU A 3 25.39 -29.41 35.46
N GLU A 4 26.42 -28.59 35.27
CA GLU A 4 26.29 -27.24 34.67
C GLU A 4 25.90 -27.33 33.20
N ALA A 5 26.49 -28.24 32.41
CA ALA A 5 26.12 -28.46 31.03
C ALA A 5 24.68 -28.92 30.85
N SER A 6 24.18 -29.76 31.77
CA SER A 6 22.84 -30.31 31.77
C SER A 6 21.76 -29.21 31.95
N LEU A 7 22.09 -28.08 32.59
CA LEU A 7 21.13 -26.97 32.79
C LEU A 7 21.30 -25.87 31.72
N ILE A 8 22.51 -25.64 31.26
CA ILE A 8 22.79 -24.61 30.26
C ILE A 8 22.24 -24.98 28.87
N VAL A 9 22.39 -26.26 28.45
CA VAL A 9 21.95 -26.71 27.13
C VAL A 9 20.42 -26.52 26.91
N PRO A 10 19.53 -26.95 27.83
CA PRO A 10 18.10 -26.74 27.65
C PRO A 10 17.72 -25.26 27.56
N ILE A 11 18.33 -24.42 28.41
CA ILE A 11 18.05 -22.98 28.38
C ILE A 11 18.47 -22.38 27.03
N PHE A 12 19.65 -22.72 26.55
CA PHE A 12 20.14 -22.27 25.23
C PHE A 12 19.20 -22.68 24.10
N LEU A 13 18.73 -23.94 24.09
CA LEU A 13 17.77 -24.42 23.10
C LEU A 13 16.45 -23.67 23.14
N ILE A 14 15.93 -23.35 24.34
CA ILE A 14 14.69 -22.57 24.48
C ILE A 14 14.88 -21.17 23.89
N VAL A 15 15.99 -20.50 24.20
CA VAL A 15 16.30 -19.16 23.65
C VAL A 15 16.41 -19.20 22.13
N LEU A 16 17.06 -20.22 21.57
CA LEU A 16 17.21 -20.39 20.14
C LEU A 16 15.85 -20.63 19.45
N LEU A 17 14.96 -21.43 20.05
CA LEU A 17 13.60 -21.64 19.56
C LEU A 17 12.75 -20.37 19.65
N MET A 18 12.90 -19.56 20.69
CA MET A 18 12.22 -18.25 20.79
C MET A 18 12.70 -17.30 19.69
N LEU A 19 14.00 -17.25 19.44
CA LEU A 19 14.58 -16.37 18.42
C LEU A 19 14.11 -16.76 17.00
N THR A 20 14.12 -18.03 16.66
CA THR A 20 13.60 -18.52 15.37
C THR A 20 12.12 -18.24 15.21
N SER A 21 11.34 -18.39 16.29
CA SER A 21 9.91 -18.07 16.31
C SER A 21 9.64 -16.58 16.08
N ALA A 22 10.43 -15.71 16.70
CA ALA A 22 10.34 -14.27 16.49
C ALA A 22 10.68 -13.89 15.03
N GLY A 23 11.71 -14.50 14.45
CA GLY A 23 12.08 -14.31 13.05
C GLY A 23 10.94 -14.69 12.09
N GLU A 24 10.27 -15.82 12.32
CA GLU A 24 9.11 -16.23 11.52
C GLU A 24 7.97 -15.22 11.59
N ILE A 25 7.63 -14.71 12.79
CA ILE A 25 6.61 -13.70 12.99
C ILE A 25 6.95 -12.43 12.20
N LEU A 26 8.19 -11.95 12.28
CA LEU A 26 8.65 -10.78 11.54
C LEU A 26 8.52 -10.97 10.03
N MET A 27 8.87 -12.14 9.51
CA MET A 27 8.71 -12.46 8.08
C MET A 27 7.23 -12.44 7.65
N ILE A 28 6.32 -12.97 8.47
CA ILE A 28 4.88 -12.91 8.21
C ILE A 28 4.42 -11.44 8.13
N HIS A 29 4.79 -10.61 9.11
CA HIS A 29 4.47 -9.19 9.12
C HIS A 29 4.97 -8.48 7.86
N GLN A 30 6.21 -8.74 7.46
CA GLN A 30 6.80 -8.15 6.27
C GLN A 30 6.07 -8.55 4.99
N GLN A 31 5.72 -9.83 4.84
CA GLN A 31 4.99 -10.32 3.67
C GLN A 31 3.59 -9.71 3.57
N ILE A 32 2.87 -9.60 4.68
CA ILE A 32 1.53 -9.00 4.71
C ILE A 32 1.61 -7.50 4.43
N SER A 33 2.58 -6.80 5.01
CA SER A 33 2.82 -5.37 4.73
C SER A 33 3.13 -5.13 3.25
N HIS A 34 4.01 -5.92 2.67
CA HIS A 34 4.34 -5.85 1.25
C HIS A 34 3.09 -6.09 0.37
N GLY A 35 2.31 -7.13 0.66
CA GLY A 35 1.07 -7.42 -0.06
C GLY A 35 0.04 -6.29 0.03
N ALA A 36 -0.11 -5.69 1.21
CA ALA A 36 -1.01 -4.56 1.43
C ALA A 36 -0.55 -3.31 0.66
N CYS A 37 0.76 -3.01 0.65
CA CYS A 37 1.33 -1.92 -0.12
C CYS A 37 1.09 -2.07 -1.62
N GLU A 38 1.35 -3.25 -2.17
CA GLU A 38 1.15 -3.54 -3.59
C GLU A 38 -0.33 -3.49 -3.97
N ALA A 39 -1.23 -3.98 -3.11
CA ALA A 39 -2.67 -3.85 -3.32
C ALA A 39 -3.11 -2.38 -3.34
N ALA A 40 -2.59 -1.55 -2.42
CA ALA A 40 -2.89 -0.13 -2.35
C ALA A 40 -2.38 0.63 -3.59
N LYS A 41 -1.15 0.38 -4.04
CA LYS A 41 -0.57 0.97 -5.26
C LYS A 41 -1.40 0.62 -6.49
N ARG A 42 -1.74 -0.65 -6.66
CA ARG A 42 -2.57 -1.11 -7.80
C ARG A 42 -3.96 -0.50 -7.77
N ALA A 43 -4.56 -0.33 -6.58
CA ALA A 43 -5.84 0.37 -6.43
C ALA A 43 -5.72 1.83 -6.89
N ALA A 44 -4.69 2.55 -6.45
CA ALA A 44 -4.44 3.94 -6.81
C ALA A 44 -4.24 4.15 -8.32
N VAL A 45 -3.48 3.26 -8.97
CA VAL A 45 -3.26 3.30 -10.43
C VAL A 45 -4.52 2.94 -11.19
N ASN A 46 -5.29 1.97 -10.70
CA ASN A 46 -6.50 1.52 -11.38
C ASN A 46 -7.59 2.59 -11.38
N GLU A 47 -7.67 3.43 -10.34
CA GLU A 47 -8.62 4.54 -10.34
C GLU A 47 -8.36 5.54 -11.46
N TYR A 48 -7.11 5.86 -11.73
CA TYR A 48 -6.76 6.72 -12.86
C TYR A 48 -7.31 6.14 -14.18
N ARG A 49 -7.16 4.83 -14.38
CA ARG A 49 -7.70 4.13 -15.54
C ARG A 49 -9.24 4.15 -15.58
N ILE A 50 -9.88 4.00 -14.41
CA ILE A 50 -11.35 4.02 -14.29
C ILE A 50 -11.87 5.41 -14.63
N ARG A 51 -11.27 6.48 -14.10
CA ARG A 51 -11.67 7.86 -14.40
C ARG A 51 -11.50 8.21 -15.87
N GLN A 52 -10.42 7.76 -16.50
CA GLN A 52 -10.25 7.94 -17.95
C GLN A 52 -11.30 7.19 -18.76
N LYS A 53 -11.64 5.95 -18.35
CA LYS A 53 -12.63 5.13 -19.06
C LYS A 53 -14.07 5.51 -18.72
N LYS A 54 -14.37 6.11 -17.58
CA LYS A 54 -15.69 6.63 -17.25
C LYS A 54 -16.14 7.72 -18.21
N LYS A 55 -15.19 8.43 -18.84
CA LYS A 55 -15.47 9.26 -20.03
C LYS A 55 -15.89 8.43 -21.25
N SER A 56 -15.64 7.13 -21.27
CA SER A 56 -15.95 6.19 -22.37
C SER A 56 -17.05 5.16 -22.06
N GLY A 57 -17.77 5.30 -20.93
CA GLY A 57 -18.99 4.50 -20.65
C GLY A 57 -18.78 3.03 -20.29
N SER A 58 -17.56 2.58 -19.98
CA SER A 58 -17.31 1.18 -19.59
C SER A 58 -17.12 1.02 -18.08
N ASP A 59 -17.99 0.24 -17.46
CA ASP A 59 -17.87 -0.17 -16.04
C ASP A 59 -16.63 -1.03 -15.83
N LEU A 60 -15.73 -0.56 -14.98
CA LEU A 60 -14.59 -1.35 -14.50
C LEU A 60 -14.85 -1.81 -13.05
N SER A 61 -15.74 -2.75 -12.87
CA SER A 61 -15.99 -3.42 -11.58
C SER A 61 -14.96 -4.53 -11.24
N GLY A 62 -13.87 -4.64 -11.99
CA GLY A 62 -12.98 -5.81 -11.94
C GLY A 62 -11.73 -5.72 -11.05
N PHE A 63 -11.52 -4.62 -10.31
CA PHE A 63 -10.36 -4.57 -9.40
C PHE A 63 -10.67 -5.26 -8.07
N SER A 64 -10.01 -6.39 -7.83
CA SER A 64 -10.04 -7.06 -6.54
C SER A 64 -8.75 -6.78 -5.77
N ALA A 65 -8.84 -6.01 -4.68
CA ALA A 65 -7.71 -5.79 -3.77
C ALA A 65 -7.16 -7.12 -3.22
N LYS A 66 -8.04 -8.10 -3.04
CA LYS A 66 -7.67 -9.46 -2.61
C LYS A 66 -6.80 -10.17 -3.64
N ALA A 67 -7.14 -10.07 -4.92
CA ALA A 67 -6.34 -10.66 -5.99
C ALA A 67 -4.98 -9.97 -6.13
N ALA A 68 -4.94 -8.65 -6.00
CA ALA A 68 -3.70 -7.88 -6.02
C ALA A 68 -2.79 -8.23 -4.83
N PHE A 69 -3.35 -8.39 -3.64
CA PHE A 69 -2.66 -8.86 -2.44
C PHE A 69 -2.07 -10.25 -2.66
N LEU A 70 -2.89 -11.21 -3.09
CA LEU A 70 -2.44 -12.60 -3.34
C LEU A 70 -1.37 -12.72 -4.42
N ALA A 71 -1.36 -11.81 -5.39
CA ALA A 71 -0.33 -11.80 -6.43
C ALA A 71 1.01 -11.25 -5.94
N ALA A 72 1.02 -10.48 -4.85
CA ALA A 72 2.21 -9.82 -4.31
C ALA A 72 2.90 -10.63 -3.21
N VAL A 73 2.14 -11.49 -2.49
CA VAL A 73 2.69 -12.25 -1.36
C VAL A 73 3.26 -13.61 -1.79
N ASN A 74 4.23 -14.09 -1.02
CA ASN A 74 4.72 -15.45 -1.17
C ASN A 74 3.74 -16.44 -0.52
N ARG A 75 2.82 -16.98 -1.33
CA ARG A 75 1.76 -17.88 -0.86
C ARG A 75 2.33 -19.12 -0.19
N LYS A 76 3.36 -19.75 -0.79
CA LYS A 76 3.96 -20.96 -0.24
C LYS A 76 4.48 -20.74 1.17
N PHE A 77 5.14 -19.62 1.41
CA PHE A 77 5.62 -19.27 2.74
C PHE A 77 4.46 -19.06 3.73
N LEU A 78 3.45 -18.23 3.35
CA LEU A 78 2.32 -17.92 4.24
C LEU A 78 1.47 -19.14 4.58
N ASP A 79 1.28 -20.07 3.63
CA ASP A 79 0.47 -21.27 3.83
C ASP A 79 1.15 -22.30 4.74
N HIS A 80 2.49 -22.28 4.82
CA HIS A 80 3.28 -23.16 5.71
C HIS A 80 3.71 -22.47 7.01
N SER A 81 3.39 -21.19 7.18
CA SER A 81 3.76 -20.41 8.35
C SER A 81 2.73 -20.54 9.48
N ALA A 82 3.04 -19.96 10.63
CA ALA A 82 2.14 -19.87 11.78
C ALA A 82 0.89 -18.99 11.56
N LEU A 83 0.67 -18.49 10.33
CA LEU A 83 -0.48 -17.66 9.97
C LEU A 83 -1.77 -18.48 9.97
N SER A 84 -2.77 -18.06 10.74
CA SER A 84 -4.07 -18.72 10.77
C SER A 84 -4.83 -18.49 9.46
N GLY A 85 -5.17 -19.57 8.77
CA GLY A 85 -5.83 -19.51 7.47
C GLY A 85 -4.91 -19.24 6.27
N GLY A 86 -3.60 -19.16 6.49
CA GLY A 86 -2.61 -19.00 5.43
C GLY A 86 -2.80 -17.74 4.59
N SER A 87 -2.32 -17.77 3.36
CA SER A 87 -2.44 -16.66 2.39
C SER A 87 -3.91 -16.33 2.04
N ALA A 88 -4.76 -17.35 1.96
CA ALA A 88 -6.19 -17.19 1.67
C ALA A 88 -6.93 -16.49 2.82
N GLY A 89 -6.61 -16.83 4.07
CA GLY A 89 -7.17 -16.17 5.26
C GLY A 89 -6.81 -14.69 5.33
N ALA A 90 -5.54 -14.35 5.09
CA ALA A 90 -5.10 -12.95 5.03
C ALA A 90 -5.78 -12.18 3.91
N ALA A 91 -5.90 -12.78 2.71
CA ALA A 91 -6.60 -12.17 1.58
C ALA A 91 -8.10 -11.97 1.82
N ALA A 92 -8.74 -12.91 2.51
CA ALA A 92 -10.17 -12.78 2.86
C ALA A 92 -10.39 -11.58 3.80
N ALA A 93 -9.45 -11.32 4.70
CA ALA A 93 -9.49 -10.20 5.63
C ALA A 93 -8.98 -8.87 5.05
N CYS A 94 -8.48 -8.87 3.81
CA CYS A 94 -8.05 -7.67 3.12
C CYS A 94 -9.26 -6.80 2.76
N ARG A 95 -9.31 -5.58 3.24
CA ARG A 95 -10.35 -4.59 2.99
C ARG A 95 -9.74 -3.35 2.33
N LEU A 96 -10.40 -2.89 1.29
CA LEU A 96 -10.08 -1.64 0.61
C LEU A 96 -11.17 -0.62 0.91
N THR A 97 -10.78 0.51 1.43
CA THR A 97 -11.67 1.66 1.69
C THR A 97 -11.13 2.90 0.98
N LEU A 98 -12.03 3.67 0.38
CA LEU A 98 -11.72 4.96 -0.22
C LEU A 98 -12.18 6.05 0.75
N THR A 99 -11.27 6.93 1.13
CA THR A 99 -11.57 8.09 1.98
C THR A 99 -12.08 9.25 1.12
N SER A 100 -12.89 10.13 1.71
CA SER A 100 -13.39 11.36 1.06
C SER A 100 -12.27 12.25 0.50
N LYS A 101 -11.08 12.18 1.08
CA LYS A 101 -9.86 12.88 0.63
C LYS A 101 -9.18 12.26 -0.60
N GLY A 102 -9.75 11.22 -1.20
CA GLY A 102 -9.15 10.52 -2.35
C GLY A 102 -7.97 9.62 -1.99
N GLU A 103 -7.94 9.12 -0.75
CA GLU A 103 -6.93 8.18 -0.28
C GLU A 103 -7.49 6.76 -0.21
N TYR A 104 -6.73 5.80 -0.68
CA TYR A 104 -7.00 4.38 -0.51
C TYR A 104 -6.38 3.88 0.77
N ILE A 105 -7.19 3.25 1.60
CA ILE A 105 -6.73 2.56 2.81
C ILE A 105 -6.96 1.07 2.58
N VAL A 106 -5.86 0.32 2.57
CA VAL A 106 -5.91 -1.14 2.58
C VAL A 106 -5.60 -1.61 3.98
N SER A 107 -6.55 -2.28 4.62
CA SER A 107 -6.37 -2.89 5.94
C SER A 107 -6.45 -4.40 5.83
N VAL A 108 -5.53 -5.08 6.50
CA VAL A 108 -5.48 -6.54 6.58
C VAL A 108 -5.42 -6.92 8.05
N ARG A 109 -6.42 -7.67 8.52
CA ARG A 109 -6.44 -8.25 9.86
C ARG A 109 -6.10 -9.72 9.77
N TYR A 110 -5.17 -10.18 10.58
CA TYR A 110 -4.70 -11.56 10.57
C TYR A 110 -4.35 -12.05 11.97
N TYR A 111 -4.31 -13.37 12.11
CA TYR A 111 -4.05 -14.06 13.37
C TYR A 111 -2.83 -14.95 13.20
N ILE A 112 -1.90 -14.85 14.14
CA ILE A 112 -0.73 -15.73 14.18
C ILE A 112 -0.96 -16.71 15.34
N ARG A 113 -0.93 -18.00 15.02
CA ARG A 113 -1.00 -19.08 16.00
C ARG A 113 0.38 -19.66 16.19
N LYS A 114 0.95 -19.48 17.36
CA LYS A 114 2.26 -20.03 17.67
C LYS A 114 2.18 -20.84 18.95
N THR A 115 2.66 -22.09 18.87
CA THR A 115 2.87 -22.92 20.02
C THR A 115 4.34 -22.80 20.41
N ILE A 116 4.58 -22.27 21.60
CA ILE A 116 5.95 -22.18 22.16
C ILE A 116 6.11 -23.39 23.06
N PRO A 117 7.21 -24.16 22.93
CA PRO A 117 7.49 -25.26 23.82
C PRO A 117 7.43 -24.79 25.27
N PHE A 118 6.77 -25.54 26.12
CA PHE A 118 6.53 -25.27 27.54
C PHE A 118 5.57 -24.09 27.84
N LEU A 119 5.12 -23.32 26.84
CA LEU A 119 4.02 -22.36 26.97
C LEU A 119 2.83 -22.83 26.14
N SER A 120 1.64 -22.43 26.59
CA SER A 120 0.40 -22.72 25.85
C SER A 120 0.41 -22.07 24.44
N THR A 121 -0.44 -22.59 23.57
CA THR A 121 -0.63 -22.01 22.24
C THR A 121 -1.20 -20.59 22.38
N HIS A 122 -0.46 -19.59 21.92
CA HIS A 122 -0.92 -18.21 21.88
C HIS A 122 -1.44 -17.87 20.49
N ILE A 123 -2.59 -17.20 20.45
CA ILE A 123 -3.17 -16.62 19.24
C ILE A 123 -3.12 -15.10 19.42
N ALA A 124 -2.34 -14.44 18.59
CA ALA A 124 -2.26 -12.99 18.58
C ALA A 124 -2.93 -12.43 17.31
N SER A 125 -3.76 -11.41 17.49
CA SER A 125 -4.40 -10.69 16.39
C SER A 125 -3.59 -9.45 16.03
N TYR A 126 -3.36 -9.25 14.76
CA TYR A 126 -2.65 -8.10 14.22
C TYR A 126 -3.49 -7.44 13.14
N GLU A 127 -3.36 -6.13 13.05
CA GLU A 127 -3.96 -5.34 11.98
C GLU A 127 -2.91 -4.43 11.38
N GLN A 128 -2.76 -4.50 10.07
CA GLN A 128 -1.91 -3.59 9.31
C GLN A 128 -2.76 -2.76 8.36
N SER A 129 -2.52 -1.46 8.33
CA SER A 129 -3.17 -0.54 7.42
C SER A 129 -2.14 0.25 6.62
N VAL A 130 -2.35 0.33 5.32
CA VAL A 130 -1.52 1.09 4.40
C VAL A 130 -2.39 2.14 3.73
N ARG A 131 -1.93 3.39 3.73
CA ARG A 131 -2.58 4.51 3.06
C ARG A 131 -1.82 4.86 1.79
N GLN A 132 -2.54 5.00 0.71
CA GLN A 132 -1.99 5.39 -0.58
C GLN A 132 -2.89 6.45 -1.20
N LYS A 133 -2.31 7.59 -1.55
CA LYS A 133 -3.03 8.65 -2.26
C LYS A 133 -3.33 8.18 -3.68
N SER A 134 -4.54 8.47 -4.17
CA SER A 134 -4.90 8.11 -5.53
C SER A 134 -4.08 8.93 -6.53
N MET A 135 -3.72 8.32 -7.67
CA MET A 135 -2.96 8.99 -8.73
C MET A 135 -3.84 9.86 -9.65
N THR A 136 -4.85 10.49 -9.09
CA THR A 136 -5.84 11.29 -9.86
C THR A 136 -5.45 12.76 -10.03
N GLY A 137 -4.22 13.10 -9.69
CA GLY A 137 -3.75 14.49 -9.68
C GLY A 137 -4.03 15.18 -8.35
N TYR A 138 -3.66 16.44 -8.27
CA TYR A 138 -3.95 17.30 -7.12
C TYR A 138 -5.45 17.60 -7.07
N VAL A 139 -6.11 17.15 -6.01
CA VAL A 139 -7.46 17.61 -5.66
C VAL A 139 -7.27 18.67 -4.58
N PRO A 140 -7.57 19.94 -4.84
CA PRO A 140 -7.51 20.96 -3.81
C PRO A 140 -8.47 20.59 -2.68
N ASP A 141 -8.01 20.72 -1.43
CA ASP A 141 -8.85 20.53 -0.25
C ASP A 141 -9.95 21.62 -0.27
N GLY A 142 -11.22 21.20 -0.48
CA GLY A 142 -12.40 21.94 -0.08
C GLY A 142 -12.75 23.24 -0.81
N ASP A 143 -11.89 23.77 -1.66
CA ASP A 143 -12.26 24.92 -2.49
C ASP A 143 -12.80 24.41 -3.83
N GLU A 144 -13.99 24.91 -4.16
CA GLU A 144 -14.61 24.74 -5.46
C GLU A 144 -13.53 24.93 -6.54
N LEU A 145 -13.45 23.98 -7.45
CA LEU A 145 -12.74 24.13 -8.71
C LEU A 145 -13.31 25.39 -9.39
N LYS A 146 -12.84 26.55 -8.99
CA LYS A 146 -13.00 27.75 -9.79
C LYS A 146 -12.42 27.36 -11.13
N LYS A 147 -13.26 27.30 -12.14
CA LYS A 147 -12.83 27.12 -13.53
C LYS A 147 -11.86 28.25 -13.82
N GLY A 148 -10.59 28.04 -13.48
CA GLY A 148 -9.50 28.93 -13.77
C GLY A 148 -8.96 28.57 -15.15
N TYR A 149 -8.84 29.53 -16.01
CA TYR A 149 -8.06 29.37 -17.22
C TYR A 149 -6.60 29.17 -16.82
N VAL A 150 -5.93 28.23 -17.46
CA VAL A 150 -4.46 28.06 -17.39
C VAL A 150 -3.90 28.45 -18.74
N TYR A 151 -2.84 29.22 -18.72
CA TYR A 151 -2.16 29.71 -19.90
C TYR A 151 -0.93 28.86 -20.13
N ILE A 152 -0.76 28.37 -21.35
CA ILE A 152 0.35 27.49 -21.75
C ILE A 152 1.06 28.18 -22.90
N THR A 153 2.38 28.32 -22.80
CA THR A 153 3.24 28.75 -23.91
C THR A 153 3.69 27.53 -24.70
N PRO A 154 3.87 27.65 -26.02
CA PRO A 154 4.30 26.54 -26.86
C PRO A 154 5.74 26.05 -26.57
N HIS A 155 6.53 26.81 -25.86
CA HIS A 155 7.95 26.56 -25.62
C HIS A 155 8.29 26.12 -24.18
N GLU A 156 7.31 26.16 -23.25
CA GLU A 156 7.54 25.79 -21.84
C GLU A 156 6.66 24.62 -21.41
N ALA A 157 7.22 23.73 -20.59
CA ALA A 157 6.50 22.59 -20.02
C ALA A 157 5.69 22.95 -18.77
N VAL A 158 5.55 24.22 -18.42
CA VAL A 158 4.85 24.75 -17.26
C VAL A 158 3.59 25.51 -17.64
N TYR A 159 2.59 25.51 -16.77
CA TYR A 159 1.36 26.27 -16.95
C TYR A 159 1.35 27.49 -16.01
N HIS A 160 0.81 28.58 -16.48
CA HIS A 160 0.67 29.83 -15.73
C HIS A 160 -0.77 30.05 -15.31
N LYS A 161 -0.99 30.50 -14.07
CA LYS A 161 -2.31 30.81 -13.53
C LYS A 161 -2.75 32.25 -13.79
N ASP A 162 -1.80 33.11 -14.08
CA ASP A 162 -2.03 34.56 -14.26
C ASP A 162 -1.46 35.01 -15.59
N LEU A 163 -2.23 35.78 -16.34
CA LEU A 163 -1.84 36.40 -17.59
C LEU A 163 -0.75 37.46 -17.39
N SER A 164 -0.62 38.03 -16.19
CA SER A 164 0.38 39.03 -15.85
C SER A 164 1.76 38.45 -15.54
N CYS A 165 1.93 37.13 -15.67
CA CYS A 165 3.21 36.46 -15.46
C CYS A 165 4.24 36.98 -16.48
N THR A 166 5.39 37.45 -15.99
CA THR A 166 6.48 38.01 -16.83
C THR A 166 6.96 37.04 -17.91
N HIS A 167 6.88 35.73 -17.65
CA HIS A 167 7.24 34.69 -18.63
C HIS A 167 6.24 34.59 -19.78
N LEU A 168 4.98 34.94 -19.58
CA LEU A 168 3.97 35.04 -20.66
C LEU A 168 4.11 36.33 -21.47
N SER A 169 4.55 37.41 -20.85
CA SER A 169 4.67 38.71 -21.51
C SER A 169 5.94 38.85 -22.35
N LEU A 170 6.94 38.01 -22.16
CA LEU A 170 8.17 37.99 -22.92
C LEU A 170 8.03 37.36 -24.34
N ASP A 171 6.95 36.64 -24.58
CA ASP A 171 6.70 35.93 -25.85
C ASP A 171 5.84 36.74 -26.84
N ILE A 172 5.49 37.97 -26.47
CA ILE A 172 4.80 38.92 -27.35
C ILE A 172 5.85 39.99 -27.80
N SER A 173 6.86 39.57 -28.51
CA SER A 173 7.57 40.51 -29.38
C SER A 173 6.75 40.68 -30.64
N VAL A 174 5.98 41.75 -30.73
CA VAL A 174 5.45 42.23 -31.99
C VAL A 174 6.65 42.72 -32.79
N ASP A 175 7.11 41.91 -33.71
CA ASP A 175 8.01 42.38 -34.78
C ASP A 175 7.18 43.24 -35.70
N GLU A 176 7.12 44.55 -35.42
CA GLU A 176 6.79 45.55 -36.40
C GLU A 176 8.08 45.90 -37.13
N ASP A 177 8.39 45.14 -38.15
CA ASP A 177 9.33 45.58 -39.17
C ASP A 177 8.72 45.44 -40.54
N VAL A 178 8.26 46.65 -41.01
CA VAL A 178 8.17 47.22 -42.35
C VAL A 178 7.15 46.69 -43.30
#